data_3deeed3658f77c158cd7230bd95599af
#
_entry.id   3deeed3658f77c158cd7230bd95599af
#
_cell.length_a   1.000
_cell.length_b   1.000
_cell.length_c   1.000
_cell.angle_alpha   90.00
_cell.angle_beta   90.00
_cell.angle_gamma   90.00
#
_symmetry.space_group_name_H-M   'P 1'
#
loop_
_entity.id
_entity.type
_entity.pdbx_description
1 polymer ?
#
loop_
_entity_poly.entity_id
_entity_poly.type
_entity_poly.pdbx_seq_one_letter_code
_entity_poly.pdbx_strand_id
1 'polypeptide(L)'
;MSEFAREATLAVGLVTILLGSMWIATGSFPPMVVVESGSMMHEDEGSVGAIDPGDLVLVMNPDRVEIVTYVEATQEANENFGYETHGMAGDVIIYRKNGGSDTPVIHRALLKAVANSSGGWDVPGTSLMLSLIHI
;
A
#
# COMPACT_ATOMS: atom_id res chain seq x y z
N MET A 1 6.48 19.04 -40.44
CA MET A 1 6.98 18.12 -39.38
C MET A 1 7.25 16.77 -40.00
N SER A 2 8.40 16.18 -39.78
CA SER A 2 8.69 14.82 -40.24
C SER A 2 7.76 13.81 -39.55
N GLU A 3 7.54 12.67 -40.22
CA GLU A 3 6.71 11.61 -39.62
C GLU A 3 7.28 11.14 -38.27
N PHE A 4 8.61 11.01 -38.17
CA PHE A 4 9.28 10.67 -36.92
C PHE A 4 8.98 11.69 -35.80
N ALA A 5 9.09 12.98 -36.07
CA ALA A 5 8.80 14.02 -35.08
C ALA A 5 7.32 14.02 -34.65
N ARG A 6 6.41 13.77 -35.58
CA ARG A 6 4.98 13.62 -35.27
C ARG A 6 4.70 12.43 -34.38
N GLU A 7 5.25 11.27 -34.73
CA GLU A 7 5.08 10.05 -33.94
C GLU A 7 5.70 10.16 -32.55
N ALA A 8 6.90 10.76 -32.44
CA ALA A 8 7.55 11.03 -31.17
C ALA A 8 6.70 11.97 -30.29
N THR A 9 6.12 13.02 -30.88
CA THR A 9 5.25 13.97 -30.15
C THR A 9 3.96 13.27 -29.67
N LEU A 10 3.35 12.44 -30.49
CA LEU A 10 2.18 11.67 -30.12
C LEU A 10 2.48 10.66 -28.98
N ALA A 11 3.61 9.97 -29.05
CA ALA A 11 4.03 9.03 -28.02
C ALA A 11 4.28 9.71 -26.68
N VAL A 12 5.00 10.83 -26.67
CA VAL A 12 5.25 11.63 -25.46
C VAL A 12 3.95 12.19 -24.89
N GLY A 13 3.06 12.69 -25.74
CA GLY A 13 1.74 13.18 -25.33
C GLY A 13 0.88 12.10 -24.69
N LEU A 14 0.85 10.91 -25.28
CA LEU A 14 0.11 9.77 -24.76
C LEU A 14 0.63 9.31 -23.39
N VAL A 15 1.94 9.16 -23.24
CA VAL A 15 2.59 8.79 -21.97
C VAL A 15 2.33 9.87 -20.90
N THR A 16 2.44 11.15 -21.25
CA THR A 16 2.16 12.25 -20.32
C THR A 16 0.71 12.24 -19.84
N ILE A 17 -0.25 12.02 -20.73
CA ILE A 17 -1.67 11.91 -20.38
C ILE A 17 -1.91 10.70 -19.48
N LEU A 18 -1.31 9.56 -19.78
CA LEU A 18 -1.46 8.33 -18.99
C LEU A 18 -0.93 8.54 -17.57
N LEU A 19 0.31 9.01 -17.42
CA LEU A 19 0.92 9.24 -16.10
C LEU A 19 0.20 10.35 -15.33
N GLY A 20 -0.21 11.42 -15.99
CA GLY A 20 -0.99 12.50 -15.37
C GLY A 20 -2.34 12.01 -14.86
N SER A 21 -3.04 11.18 -15.64
CA SER A 21 -4.31 10.57 -15.24
C SER A 21 -4.14 9.65 -14.02
N MET A 22 -3.10 8.84 -14.01
CA MET A 22 -2.77 7.97 -12.88
C MET A 22 -2.43 8.78 -11.62
N TRP A 23 -1.66 9.85 -11.77
CA TRP A 23 -1.35 10.74 -10.65
C TRP A 23 -2.60 11.39 -10.05
N ILE A 24 -3.49 11.91 -10.89
CA ILE A 24 -4.76 12.51 -10.43
C ILE A 24 -5.64 11.45 -9.75
N ALA A 25 -5.75 10.25 -10.33
CA ALA A 25 -6.57 9.16 -9.79
C ALA A 25 -6.05 8.63 -8.45
N THR A 26 -4.74 8.49 -8.30
CA THR A 26 -4.11 7.93 -7.08
C THR A 26 -3.79 9.00 -6.04
N GLY A 27 -3.56 10.24 -6.45
CA GLY A 27 -3.08 11.32 -5.59
C GLY A 27 -1.62 11.16 -5.14
N SER A 28 -0.89 10.22 -5.73
CA SER A 28 0.51 9.93 -5.39
C SER A 28 1.42 10.12 -6.60
N PHE A 29 2.63 10.63 -6.36
CA PHE A 29 3.67 10.72 -7.37
C PHE A 29 5.00 10.21 -6.81
N PRO A 30 5.64 9.23 -7.47
CA PRO A 30 5.17 8.51 -8.64
C PRO A 30 3.92 7.66 -8.35
N PRO A 31 2.99 7.49 -9.32
CA PRO A 31 1.75 6.72 -9.10
C PRO A 31 1.98 5.20 -9.07
N MET A 32 3.16 4.75 -9.46
CA MET A 32 3.52 3.33 -9.51
C MET A 32 4.91 3.09 -8.93
N VAL A 33 5.10 1.92 -8.33
CA VAL A 33 6.41 1.44 -7.88
C VAL A 33 6.62 0.00 -8.31
N VAL A 34 7.88 -0.37 -8.50
CA VAL A 34 8.28 -1.76 -8.81
C VAL A 34 8.66 -2.47 -7.52
N VAL A 35 8.14 -3.66 -7.32
CA VAL A 35 8.46 -4.50 -6.16
C VAL A 35 9.81 -5.19 -6.39
N GLU A 36 10.74 -5.02 -5.47
CA GLU A 36 12.10 -5.58 -5.57
C GLU A 36 12.33 -6.78 -4.65
N SER A 37 11.53 -6.95 -3.60
CA SER A 37 11.73 -8.03 -2.62
C SER A 37 10.57 -9.01 -2.57
N GLY A 38 10.85 -10.24 -2.12
CA GLY A 38 9.87 -11.29 -1.95
C GLY A 38 9.16 -11.30 -0.61
N SER A 39 9.27 -10.25 0.21
CA SER A 39 8.70 -10.22 1.57
C SER A 39 7.17 -10.33 1.62
N MET A 40 6.49 -10.07 0.50
CA MET A 40 5.03 -10.18 0.37
C MET A 40 4.58 -11.42 -0.41
N MET A 41 5.50 -12.29 -0.80
CA MET A 41 5.16 -13.55 -1.46
C MET A 41 4.47 -14.52 -0.49
N HIS A 42 3.50 -15.27 -1.00
CA HIS A 42 2.82 -16.33 -0.24
C HIS A 42 3.44 -17.70 -0.50
N GLU A 43 4.09 -17.86 -1.64
CA GLU A 43 4.73 -19.10 -2.11
C GLU A 43 6.13 -18.79 -2.64
N ASP A 44 6.96 -19.82 -2.79
CA ASP A 44 8.32 -19.69 -3.32
C ASP A 44 8.32 -19.24 -4.80
N GLU A 45 7.25 -19.58 -5.52
CA GLU A 45 7.03 -19.11 -6.88
C GLU A 45 5.97 -18.02 -6.91
N GLY A 46 6.09 -17.07 -7.83
CA GLY A 46 5.12 -15.99 -8.01
C GLY A 46 3.73 -16.52 -8.35
N SER A 47 2.70 -15.91 -7.77
CA SER A 47 1.31 -16.30 -8.02
C SER A 47 0.43 -15.09 -8.34
N VAL A 48 -0.61 -15.33 -9.13
CA VAL A 48 -1.61 -14.31 -9.45
C VAL A 48 -2.38 -13.90 -8.19
N GLY A 49 -2.43 -12.60 -7.92
CA GLY A 49 -3.11 -12.05 -6.76
C GLY A 49 -2.21 -11.78 -5.56
N ALA A 50 -0.97 -12.30 -5.55
CA ALA A 50 0.06 -11.94 -4.59
C ALA A 50 0.94 -10.80 -5.11
N ILE A 51 1.75 -10.20 -4.23
CA ILE A 51 2.75 -9.20 -4.62
C ILE A 51 4.10 -9.89 -4.72
N ASP A 52 4.61 -9.97 -5.94
CA ASP A 52 5.85 -10.67 -6.26
C ASP A 52 6.95 -9.70 -6.71
N PRO A 53 8.23 -10.07 -6.58
CA PRO A 53 9.31 -9.27 -7.16
C PRO A 53 9.15 -9.09 -8.67
N GLY A 54 9.29 -7.87 -9.14
CA GLY A 54 9.07 -7.49 -10.54
C GLY A 54 7.68 -6.94 -10.83
N ASP A 55 6.73 -7.07 -9.91
CA ASP A 55 5.40 -6.50 -10.07
C ASP A 55 5.43 -4.97 -10.06
N LEU A 56 4.53 -4.39 -10.85
CA LEU A 56 4.29 -2.96 -10.88
C LEU A 56 2.99 -2.66 -10.14
N VAL A 57 3.10 -1.90 -9.06
CA VAL A 57 1.98 -1.63 -8.14
C VAL A 57 1.55 -0.17 -8.22
N LEU A 58 0.25 0.07 -8.36
CA LEU A 58 -0.33 1.41 -8.23
C LEU A 58 -0.34 1.82 -6.76
N VAL A 59 0.10 3.05 -6.50
CA VAL A 59 0.19 3.61 -5.14
C VAL A 59 -0.88 4.67 -4.95
N MET A 60 -1.80 4.43 -4.02
CA MET A 60 -2.83 5.41 -3.63
C MET A 60 -2.33 6.26 -2.47
N ASN A 61 -2.63 7.57 -2.52
CA ASN A 61 -2.36 8.47 -1.41
C ASN A 61 -3.17 8.04 -0.19
N PRO A 62 -2.52 7.81 0.98
CA PRO A 62 -3.22 7.36 2.20
C PRO A 62 -4.27 8.36 2.73
N ASP A 63 -4.18 9.64 2.35
CA ASP A 63 -5.19 10.65 2.72
C ASP A 63 -6.51 10.48 1.97
N ARG A 64 -6.53 9.68 0.90
CA ARG A 64 -7.72 9.44 0.07
C ARG A 64 -8.45 8.14 0.40
N VAL A 65 -7.84 7.26 1.18
CA VAL A 65 -8.38 5.94 1.50
C VAL A 65 -8.22 5.66 2.99
N GLU A 66 -9.16 4.91 3.52
CA GLU A 66 -9.03 4.37 4.87
C GLU A 66 -8.26 3.04 4.79
N ILE A 67 -7.18 2.94 5.55
CA ILE A 67 -6.35 1.73 5.59
C ILE A 67 -7.01 0.73 6.55
N VAL A 68 -7.39 -0.43 6.01
CA VAL A 68 -7.91 -1.55 6.78
C VAL A 68 -6.76 -2.46 7.15
N THR A 69 -6.54 -2.67 8.43
CA THR A 69 -5.46 -3.53 8.92
C THR A 69 -5.84 -5.01 8.90
N TYR A 70 -4.85 -5.89 8.97
CA TYR A 70 -5.06 -7.33 9.08
C TYR A 70 -5.94 -7.69 10.28
N VAL A 71 -5.67 -7.06 11.42
CA VAL A 71 -6.43 -7.31 12.66
C VAL A 71 -7.89 -6.92 12.49
N GLU A 72 -8.18 -5.74 11.91
CA GLU A 72 -9.56 -5.30 11.64
C GLU A 72 -10.27 -6.25 10.68
N ALA A 73 -9.60 -6.69 9.63
CA ALA A 73 -10.18 -7.57 8.62
C ALA A 73 -10.42 -9.01 9.12
N THR A 74 -9.80 -9.42 10.22
CA THR A 74 -9.93 -10.77 10.80
C THR A 74 -10.77 -10.82 12.08
N GLN A 75 -11.23 -9.68 12.61
CA GLN A 75 -12.11 -9.63 13.77
C GLN A 75 -13.57 -9.73 13.34
N GLU A 76 -14.27 -10.76 13.78
CA GLU A 76 -15.68 -11.02 13.41
C GLU A 76 -16.63 -9.87 13.78
N ALA A 77 -16.32 -9.14 14.85
CA ALA A 77 -17.14 -8.00 15.30
C ALA A 77 -16.84 -6.69 14.55
N ASN A 78 -15.85 -6.67 13.67
CA ASN A 78 -15.46 -5.47 12.93
C ASN A 78 -16.25 -5.38 11.62
N GLU A 79 -16.64 -4.16 11.24
CA GLU A 79 -17.35 -3.89 9.98
C GLU A 79 -16.54 -4.27 8.73
N ASN A 80 -15.21 -4.30 8.84
CA ASN A 80 -14.28 -4.67 7.76
C ASN A 80 -13.95 -6.17 7.75
N PHE A 81 -14.63 -6.98 8.55
CA PHE A 81 -14.41 -8.43 8.59
C PHE A 81 -14.54 -9.06 7.19
N GLY A 82 -13.53 -9.84 6.81
CA GLY A 82 -13.48 -10.49 5.50
C GLY A 82 -12.87 -9.64 4.38
N TYR A 83 -12.44 -8.41 4.67
CA TYR A 83 -11.75 -7.56 3.68
C TYR A 83 -10.38 -8.13 3.33
N GLU A 84 -10.13 -8.32 2.04
CA GLU A 84 -8.87 -8.85 1.52
C GLU A 84 -8.32 -8.01 0.37
N THR A 85 -7.00 -7.87 0.32
CA THR A 85 -6.27 -7.31 -0.80
C THR A 85 -5.00 -8.13 -1.06
N HIS A 86 -4.65 -8.31 -2.31
CA HIS A 86 -3.43 -9.03 -2.71
C HIS A 86 -3.31 -10.41 -2.03
N GLY A 87 -4.43 -11.15 -1.95
CA GLY A 87 -4.48 -12.53 -1.50
C GLY A 87 -4.54 -12.77 0.01
N MET A 88 -4.57 -11.70 0.83
CA MET A 88 -4.68 -11.81 2.30
C MET A 88 -5.50 -10.67 2.89
N ALA A 89 -5.92 -10.86 4.14
CA ALA A 89 -6.68 -9.87 4.89
C ALA A 89 -5.88 -8.57 5.12
N GLY A 90 -6.56 -7.44 5.00
CA GLY A 90 -6.00 -6.11 5.23
C GLY A 90 -5.30 -5.50 4.03
N ASP A 91 -4.98 -4.22 4.14
CA ASP A 91 -4.31 -3.45 3.11
C ASP A 91 -2.79 -3.58 3.16
N VAL A 92 -2.17 -3.29 2.02
CA VAL A 92 -0.72 -3.21 1.87
C VAL A 92 -0.31 -1.74 1.84
N ILE A 93 0.71 -1.40 2.59
CA ILE A 93 1.25 -0.04 2.69
C ILE A 93 2.68 0.03 2.17
N ILE A 94 3.02 1.20 1.63
CA ILE A 94 4.40 1.54 1.26
C ILE A 94 4.85 2.66 2.16
N TYR A 95 5.97 2.48 2.84
CA TYR A 95 6.49 3.46 3.77
C TYR A 95 8.02 3.55 3.72
N ARG A 96 8.56 4.66 4.19
CA ARG A 96 10.00 4.84 4.37
C ARG A 96 10.35 4.76 5.84
N LYS A 97 11.32 3.92 6.16
CA LYS A 97 11.84 3.82 7.53
C LYS A 97 12.43 5.17 7.96
N ASN A 98 12.12 5.58 9.17
CA ASN A 98 12.66 6.80 9.77
C ASN A 98 12.34 8.10 8.99
N GLY A 99 11.37 8.09 8.10
CA GLY A 99 10.99 9.25 7.28
C GLY A 99 12.10 9.76 6.35
N GLY A 100 13.12 8.97 6.11
CA GLY A 100 14.32 9.36 5.40
C GLY A 100 14.31 9.07 3.90
N SER A 101 15.50 9.17 3.31
CA SER A 101 15.76 8.89 1.88
C SER A 101 15.99 7.39 1.59
N ASP A 102 15.79 6.53 2.57
CA ASP A 102 15.95 5.10 2.41
C ASP A 102 14.98 4.51 1.39
N THR A 103 15.32 3.35 0.83
CA THR A 103 14.46 2.61 -0.06
C THR A 103 13.11 2.34 0.60
N PRO A 104 11.98 2.66 -0.07
CA PRO A 104 10.66 2.37 0.47
C PRO A 104 10.46 0.88 0.73
N VAL A 105 9.74 0.56 1.78
CA VAL A 105 9.36 -0.81 2.16
C VAL A 105 7.89 -1.01 1.84
N ILE A 106 7.56 -2.15 1.20
CA ILE A 106 6.19 -2.59 0.98
C ILE A 106 5.88 -3.72 1.95
N HIS A 107 4.80 -3.59 2.69
CA HIS A 107 4.34 -4.63 3.61
C HIS A 107 2.87 -4.49 3.95
N ARG A 108 2.28 -5.56 4.49
CA ARG A 108 0.89 -5.55 4.94
C ARG A 108 0.74 -4.77 6.23
N ALA A 109 -0.32 -3.96 6.32
CA ALA A 109 -0.70 -3.26 7.55
C ALA A 109 -1.30 -4.26 8.54
N LEU A 110 -0.56 -4.60 9.59
CA LEU A 110 -0.98 -5.62 10.55
C LEU A 110 -1.97 -5.09 11.57
N LEU A 111 -1.63 -3.97 12.21
CA LEU A 111 -2.49 -3.31 13.19
C LEU A 111 -2.17 -1.81 13.25
N LYS A 112 -3.12 -1.05 13.75
CA LYS A 112 -2.95 0.36 14.07
C LYS A 112 -3.01 0.51 15.59
N ALA A 113 -1.97 1.08 16.17
CA ALA A 113 -1.93 1.39 17.60
C ALA A 113 -2.05 2.89 17.83
N VAL A 114 -2.97 3.29 18.68
CA VAL A 114 -3.22 4.69 19.03
C VAL A 114 -2.95 4.86 20.51
N ALA A 115 -2.13 5.83 20.88
CA ALA A 115 -1.82 6.12 22.28
C ALA A 115 -3.09 6.49 23.03
N ASN A 116 -3.30 5.87 24.20
CA ASN A 116 -4.41 6.20 25.09
C ASN A 116 -3.97 7.07 26.27
N SER A 117 -4.94 7.59 27.03
CA SER A 117 -4.69 8.46 28.18
C SER A 117 -4.08 7.72 29.39
N SER A 118 -4.11 6.39 29.39
CA SER A 118 -3.60 5.53 30.48
C SER A 118 -2.11 5.16 30.32
N GLY A 119 -1.43 5.69 29.31
CA GLY A 119 -0.02 5.38 29.02
C GLY A 119 0.21 4.11 28.22
N GLY A 120 -0.85 3.48 27.70
CA GLY A 120 -0.79 2.34 26.82
C GLY A 120 -1.23 2.69 25.40
N TRP A 121 -1.58 1.66 24.62
CA TRP A 121 -1.99 1.78 23.23
C TRP A 121 -3.28 1.00 22.99
N ASP A 122 -4.23 1.63 22.33
CA ASP A 122 -5.43 0.97 21.85
C ASP A 122 -5.27 0.54 20.40
N VAL A 123 -5.89 -0.58 20.04
CA VAL A 123 -5.98 -1.03 18.67
C VAL A 123 -7.42 -0.80 18.19
N PRO A 124 -7.67 0.28 17.41
CA PRO A 124 -9.03 0.62 16.97
C PRO A 124 -9.69 -0.52 16.21
N GLY A 125 -11.00 -0.66 16.38
CA GLY A 125 -11.77 -1.73 15.71
C GLY A 125 -11.67 -3.09 16.38
N THR A 126 -10.97 -3.20 17.50
CA THR A 126 -10.80 -4.44 18.28
C THR A 126 -10.96 -4.16 19.77
N SER A 127 -11.06 -5.22 20.56
CA SER A 127 -11.02 -5.13 22.03
C SER A 127 -9.59 -5.20 22.59
N LEU A 128 -8.59 -5.22 21.72
CA LEU A 128 -7.18 -5.34 22.14
C LEU A 128 -6.65 -4.03 22.72
N MET A 129 -5.93 -4.15 23.80
CA MET A 129 -5.20 -3.05 24.42
C MET A 129 -3.76 -3.50 24.67
N LEU A 130 -2.81 -2.68 24.23
CA LEU A 130 -1.38 -2.93 24.43
C LEU A 130 -0.86 -2.02 25.55
N SER A 131 -0.19 -2.62 26.53
CA SER A 131 0.48 -1.89 27.59
C SER A 131 1.97 -1.76 27.30
N LEU A 132 2.58 -0.60 27.62
CA LEU A 132 4.02 -0.40 27.52
C LEU A 132 4.82 -1.40 28.37
N ILE A 133 4.26 -1.96 29.42
CA ILE A 133 4.91 -2.94 30.30
C ILE A 133 5.08 -4.29 29.59
N HIS A 134 4.27 -4.57 28.54
CA HIS A 134 4.25 -5.84 27.83
C HIS A 134 4.87 -5.79 26.43
N ILE A 135 5.46 -4.67 26.06
CA ILE A 135 6.12 -4.48 24.76
C ILE A 135 7.61 -4.84 24.83
#